data_46bee1f423935c79449ac968e58e7077
#
_entry.id   46bee1f423935c79449ac968e58e7077
#
_cell.length_a   1.000
_cell.length_b   1.000
_cell.length_c   1.000
_cell.angle_alpha   90.00
_cell.angle_beta   90.00
_cell.angle_gamma   90.00
#
_symmetry.space_group_name_H-M   'P 1'
#
loop_
_entity.id
_entity.type
_entity.pdbx_description
1 polymer ?
#
loop_
_entity_poly.entity_id
_entity_poly.type
_entity_poly.pdbx_seq_one_letter_code
_entity_poly.pdbx_strand_id
1 'polypeptide(L)'
;MKGTIFSIEEFAINDGPGIRTTVFLKGCPLRCEWCHNPEGLSPKPQLMKKRDETVMSGEEIDSGELAERLLRNEKIFRLNKGGVTFTGGEPLMQADFLLEVLGEIRPHIHCAMETSGYAGEEVFRKVLDNLDFVLFDCKQTDDELHKKYTRVSNRPILRNLSILKESGKDFVLRIPLIPGVNDTRENFRAVSDLIRDAQHLQRVELLRYNKMAGAKYSMVGMDYEPSFDTEAEPRLHTDILEEAGVKVLVL
;
A
#
# COMPACT_ATOMS: atom_id res chain seq x y z
N MET A 1 4.64 -22.36 -3.87
CA MET A 1 5.85 -21.46 -3.84
C MET A 1 6.01 -20.85 -2.45
N LYS A 2 7.24 -20.44 -2.04
CA LYS A 2 7.43 -19.75 -0.76
C LYS A 2 7.45 -18.23 -0.93
N GLY A 3 6.79 -17.53 -0.01
CA GLY A 3 6.86 -16.09 0.15
C GLY A 3 7.25 -15.71 1.57
N THR A 4 7.58 -14.45 1.79
CA THR A 4 7.93 -13.93 3.11
C THR A 4 6.91 -12.88 3.54
N ILE A 5 6.25 -13.12 4.66
CA ILE A 5 5.31 -12.20 5.29
C ILE A 5 5.84 -11.74 6.66
N PHE A 6 5.36 -10.61 7.19
CA PHE A 6 5.76 -10.18 8.54
C PHE A 6 4.58 -9.95 9.48
N SER A 7 3.37 -9.89 8.96
CA SER A 7 2.15 -9.85 9.77
C SER A 7 0.95 -10.37 8.99
N ILE A 8 -0.03 -10.90 9.71
CA ILE A 8 -1.40 -11.10 9.25
C ILE A 8 -2.30 -10.45 10.30
N GLU A 9 -3.06 -9.44 9.88
CA GLU A 9 -3.98 -8.71 10.74
C GLU A 9 -5.43 -9.04 10.36
N GLU A 10 -6.15 -9.63 11.28
CA GLU A 10 -7.56 -9.95 11.10
C GLU A 10 -8.46 -8.79 11.55
N PHE A 11 -9.66 -8.71 10.98
CA PHE A 11 -10.68 -7.70 11.29
C PHE A 11 -10.29 -6.25 10.96
N ALA A 12 -9.40 -6.03 9.99
CA ALA A 12 -9.08 -4.71 9.47
C ALA A 12 -10.31 -4.07 8.79
N ILE A 13 -10.54 -2.79 9.05
CA ILE A 13 -11.71 -2.03 8.54
C ILE A 13 -11.33 -0.88 7.60
N ASN A 14 -10.03 -0.58 7.49
CA ASN A 14 -9.52 0.53 6.66
C ASN A 14 -8.77 0.06 5.40
N ASP A 15 -8.65 -1.24 5.19
CA ASP A 15 -7.82 -1.81 4.13
C ASP A 15 -8.63 -2.29 2.92
N GLY A 16 -9.75 -1.64 2.66
CA GLY A 16 -10.65 -1.92 1.55
C GLY A 16 -12.10 -2.16 1.99
N PRO A 17 -12.97 -2.67 1.09
CA PRO A 17 -14.38 -2.87 1.40
C PRO A 17 -14.61 -3.95 2.47
N GLY A 18 -15.53 -3.69 3.39
CA GLY A 18 -15.95 -4.64 4.43
C GLY A 18 -14.89 -4.92 5.49
N ILE A 19 -15.04 -6.03 6.22
CA ILE A 19 -14.04 -6.49 7.20
C ILE A 19 -13.03 -7.39 6.49
N ARG A 20 -11.74 -7.13 6.71
CA ARG A 20 -10.68 -7.79 5.96
C ARG A 20 -9.66 -8.50 6.84
N THR A 21 -9.00 -9.46 6.25
CA THR A 21 -7.70 -9.94 6.74
C THR A 21 -6.62 -9.31 5.87
N THR A 22 -5.70 -8.58 6.52
CA THR A 22 -4.61 -7.90 5.82
C THR A 22 -3.32 -8.69 5.97
N VAL A 23 -2.72 -9.07 4.85
CA VAL A 23 -1.46 -9.82 4.78
C VAL A 23 -0.33 -8.87 4.40
N PHE A 24 0.68 -8.76 5.27
CA PHE A 24 1.82 -7.87 5.09
C PHE A 24 3.03 -8.64 4.55
N LEU A 25 3.35 -8.45 3.27
CA LEU A 25 4.51 -9.06 2.61
C LEU A 25 5.79 -8.26 2.88
N LYS A 26 6.92 -8.95 2.93
CA LYS A 26 8.26 -8.34 3.06
C LYS A 26 8.85 -7.98 1.70
N GLY A 27 9.75 -7.01 1.73
CA GLY A 27 10.42 -6.46 0.56
C GLY A 27 9.72 -5.22 0.03
N CYS A 28 10.46 -4.13 -0.05
CA CYS A 28 10.00 -2.90 -0.69
C CYS A 28 11.17 -2.27 -1.45
N PRO A 29 11.00 -1.85 -2.70
CA PRO A 29 12.05 -1.15 -3.44
C PRO A 29 12.16 0.31 -3.03
N LEU A 30 11.09 0.88 -2.45
CA LEU A 30 11.06 2.26 -1.98
C LEU A 30 11.75 2.39 -0.62
N ARG A 31 12.26 3.59 -0.36
CA ARG A 31 12.84 4.01 0.92
C ARG A 31 12.21 5.34 1.34
N CYS A 32 10.87 5.33 1.48
CA CYS A 32 10.13 6.52 1.88
C CYS A 32 10.61 6.99 3.25
N GLU A 33 10.94 8.29 3.37
CA GLU A 33 11.40 8.86 4.63
C GLU A 33 10.32 8.84 5.74
N TRP A 34 9.06 8.60 5.38
CA TRP A 34 7.91 8.47 6.29
C TRP A 34 7.41 7.03 6.44
N CYS A 35 8.21 6.02 6.11
CA CYS A 35 7.74 4.64 6.13
C CYS A 35 7.30 4.21 7.54
N HIS A 36 6.10 3.64 7.66
CA HIS A 36 5.56 3.12 8.91
C HIS A 36 5.98 1.70 9.23
N ASN A 37 6.42 0.96 8.21
CA ASN A 37 6.71 -0.46 8.31
C ASN A 37 8.16 -0.75 7.90
N PRO A 38 9.17 -0.22 8.63
CA PRO A 38 10.58 -0.47 8.30
C PRO A 38 10.93 -1.95 8.36
N GLU A 39 10.21 -2.75 9.15
CA GLU A 39 10.30 -4.21 9.18
C GLU A 39 9.89 -4.88 7.86
N GLY A 40 9.10 -4.21 7.03
CA GLY A 40 8.71 -4.66 5.69
C GLY A 40 9.73 -4.36 4.59
N LEU A 41 10.75 -3.52 4.84
CA LEU A 41 11.69 -3.07 3.81
C LEU A 41 12.62 -4.19 3.32
N SER A 42 13.12 -5.01 4.24
CA SER A 42 13.95 -6.17 3.91
C SER A 42 13.10 -7.29 3.31
N PRO A 43 13.52 -7.94 2.21
CA PRO A 43 12.81 -9.10 1.67
C PRO A 43 12.99 -10.37 2.51
N LYS A 44 13.95 -10.35 3.45
CA LYS A 44 14.28 -11.52 4.31
C LYS A 44 13.78 -11.29 5.73
N PRO A 45 13.47 -12.37 6.47
CA PRO A 45 13.28 -12.29 7.91
C PRO A 45 14.46 -11.60 8.58
N GLN A 46 14.21 -10.81 9.62
CA GLN A 46 15.22 -10.08 10.36
C GLN A 46 14.87 -9.98 11.84
N LEU A 47 15.89 -9.85 12.70
CA LEU A 47 15.69 -9.64 14.12
C LEU A 47 15.08 -8.26 14.37
N MET A 48 14.09 -8.21 15.26
CA MET A 48 13.40 -7.01 15.71
C MET A 48 13.38 -6.98 17.24
N LYS A 49 13.84 -5.88 17.83
CA LYS A 49 13.77 -5.66 19.27
C LYS A 49 12.40 -5.13 19.66
N LYS A 50 11.66 -5.87 20.50
CA LYS A 50 10.38 -5.43 21.08
C LYS A 50 10.54 -5.35 22.59
N ARG A 51 10.68 -4.14 23.14
CA ARG A 51 10.96 -3.93 24.57
C ARG A 51 12.17 -4.74 25.03
N ASP A 52 11.96 -5.75 25.85
CA ASP A 52 13.01 -6.58 26.43
C ASP A 52 13.28 -7.89 25.66
N GLU A 53 12.55 -8.11 24.55
CA GLU A 53 12.65 -9.32 23.75
C GLU A 53 13.19 -9.04 22.36
N THR A 54 13.90 -10.00 21.80
CA THR A 54 14.27 -10.00 20.38
C THR A 54 13.46 -11.08 19.68
N VAL A 55 12.64 -10.67 18.72
CA VAL A 55 11.79 -11.57 17.95
C VAL A 55 12.19 -11.57 16.49
N MET A 56 11.86 -12.63 15.76
CA MET A 56 12.02 -12.64 14.31
C MET A 56 10.84 -11.89 13.69
N SER A 57 11.13 -10.83 12.91
CA SER A 57 10.16 -10.15 12.07
C SER A 57 10.23 -10.75 10.67
N GLY A 58 9.16 -11.44 10.32
CA GLY A 58 9.02 -12.15 9.05
C GLY A 58 9.19 -13.65 9.18
N GLU A 59 8.38 -14.36 8.43
CA GLU A 59 8.41 -15.81 8.28
C GLU A 59 8.28 -16.17 6.80
N GLU A 60 8.92 -17.26 6.39
CA GLU A 60 8.65 -17.87 5.10
C GLU A 60 7.42 -18.77 5.23
N ILE A 61 6.46 -18.59 4.33
CA ILE A 61 5.23 -19.39 4.27
C ILE A 61 5.02 -19.92 2.86
N ASP A 62 4.48 -21.14 2.75
CA ASP A 62 4.09 -21.68 1.45
C ASP A 62 2.76 -21.06 0.96
N SER A 63 2.62 -20.86 -0.36
CA SER A 63 1.42 -20.25 -0.96
C SER A 63 0.14 -21.01 -0.63
N GLY A 64 0.16 -22.34 -0.67
CA GLY A 64 -0.99 -23.18 -0.33
C GLY A 64 -1.33 -23.11 1.17
N GLU A 65 -0.31 -23.07 2.05
CA GLU A 65 -0.52 -22.90 3.49
C GLU A 65 -1.18 -21.55 3.80
N LEU A 66 -0.70 -20.46 3.17
CA LEU A 66 -1.32 -19.15 3.32
C LEU A 66 -2.75 -19.13 2.80
N ALA A 67 -2.99 -19.68 1.63
CA ALA A 67 -4.33 -19.76 1.03
C ALA A 67 -5.30 -20.53 1.94
N GLU A 68 -4.90 -21.70 2.46
CA GLU A 68 -5.71 -22.48 3.40
C GLU A 68 -6.05 -21.67 4.67
N ARG A 69 -5.06 -20.96 5.22
CA ARG A 69 -5.27 -20.09 6.39
C ARG A 69 -6.29 -18.99 6.12
N LEU A 70 -6.22 -18.33 4.97
CA LEU A 70 -7.13 -17.25 4.58
C LEU A 70 -8.55 -17.75 4.30
N LEU A 71 -8.69 -18.93 3.70
CA LEU A 71 -9.99 -19.55 3.39
C LEU A 71 -10.78 -19.92 4.65
N ARG A 72 -10.16 -20.12 5.81
CA ARG A 72 -10.87 -20.37 7.08
C ARG A 72 -11.86 -19.26 7.43
N ASN A 73 -11.60 -18.04 6.99
CA ASN A 73 -12.42 -16.85 7.25
C ASN A 73 -13.45 -16.54 6.14
N GLU A 74 -13.58 -17.40 5.11
CA GLU A 74 -14.49 -17.17 3.95
C GLU A 74 -15.91 -16.79 4.36
N LYS A 75 -16.49 -17.51 5.35
CA LYS A 75 -17.84 -17.23 5.83
C LYS A 75 -17.99 -15.85 6.44
N ILE A 76 -16.97 -15.38 7.17
CA ILE A 76 -16.94 -14.05 7.79
C ILE A 76 -16.89 -12.99 6.69
N PHE A 77 -16.03 -13.16 5.70
CA PHE A 77 -15.90 -12.23 4.57
C PHE A 77 -17.20 -12.13 3.77
N ARG A 78 -17.84 -13.25 3.48
CA ARG A 78 -19.11 -13.27 2.76
C ARG A 78 -20.22 -12.51 3.50
N LEU A 79 -20.34 -12.67 4.83
CA LEU A 79 -21.34 -12.00 5.65
C LEU A 79 -21.13 -10.48 5.72
N ASN A 80 -19.88 -10.02 5.69
CA ASN A 80 -19.52 -8.62 5.89
C ASN A 80 -19.09 -7.92 4.58
N LYS A 81 -19.25 -8.57 3.41
CA LYS A 81 -18.78 -8.06 2.11
C LYS A 81 -17.29 -7.67 2.16
N GLY A 82 -16.53 -8.41 2.93
CA GLY A 82 -15.11 -8.22 3.16
C GLY A 82 -14.24 -9.15 2.31
N GLY A 83 -13.00 -9.37 2.75
CA GLY A 83 -12.08 -10.23 2.01
C GLY A 83 -10.64 -10.15 2.52
N VAL A 84 -9.70 -10.34 1.63
CA VAL A 84 -8.26 -10.28 1.92
C VAL A 84 -7.64 -9.08 1.22
N THR A 85 -6.73 -8.38 1.92
CA THR A 85 -5.88 -7.33 1.34
C THR A 85 -4.42 -7.72 1.48
N PHE A 86 -3.68 -7.66 0.40
CA PHE A 86 -2.23 -7.85 0.39
C PHE A 86 -1.55 -6.47 0.40
N THR A 87 -0.63 -6.27 1.33
CA THR A 87 0.12 -5.03 1.56
C THR A 87 1.50 -5.34 2.14
N GLY A 88 2.09 -4.42 2.88
CA GLY A 88 3.31 -4.63 3.68
C GLY A 88 4.45 -3.74 3.29
N GLY A 89 5.49 -4.29 2.65
CA GLY A 89 6.47 -3.56 1.88
C GLY A 89 5.85 -3.12 0.55
N GLU A 90 6.18 -3.83 -0.52
CA GLU A 90 5.49 -3.71 -1.82
C GLU A 90 5.10 -5.13 -2.28
N PRO A 91 3.80 -5.47 -2.32
CA PRO A 91 3.37 -6.82 -2.67
C PRO A 91 3.87 -7.31 -4.02
N LEU A 92 4.02 -6.40 -4.98
CA LEU A 92 4.51 -6.69 -6.32
C LEU A 92 5.97 -7.19 -6.37
N MET A 93 6.72 -7.03 -5.27
CA MET A 93 8.06 -7.64 -5.13
C MET A 93 8.01 -9.16 -5.00
N GLN A 94 6.88 -9.72 -4.62
CA GLN A 94 6.65 -11.16 -4.50
C GLN A 94 5.49 -11.59 -5.41
N ALA A 95 5.44 -11.05 -6.64
CA ALA A 95 4.31 -11.20 -7.56
C ALA A 95 3.96 -12.66 -7.88
N ASP A 96 4.96 -13.52 -8.09
CA ASP A 96 4.71 -14.93 -8.42
C ASP A 96 4.07 -15.68 -7.23
N PHE A 97 4.57 -15.44 -6.01
CA PHE A 97 3.96 -15.97 -4.78
C PHE A 97 2.52 -15.45 -4.61
N LEU A 98 2.33 -14.14 -4.79
CA LEU A 98 1.02 -13.50 -4.70
C LEU A 98 0.03 -14.10 -5.70
N LEU A 99 0.46 -14.32 -6.95
CA LEU A 99 -0.38 -14.91 -7.99
C LEU A 99 -0.80 -16.36 -7.67
N GLU A 100 0.08 -17.17 -7.09
CA GLU A 100 -0.30 -18.52 -6.63
C GLU A 100 -1.37 -18.46 -5.52
N VAL A 101 -1.18 -17.59 -4.51
CA VAL A 101 -2.17 -17.42 -3.44
C VAL A 101 -3.50 -16.92 -4.00
N LEU A 102 -3.48 -15.89 -4.85
CA LEU A 102 -4.68 -15.33 -5.49
C LEU A 102 -5.42 -16.39 -6.33
N GLY A 103 -4.69 -17.24 -7.04
CA GLY A 103 -5.28 -18.32 -7.84
C GLY A 103 -6.13 -19.28 -7.01
N GLU A 104 -5.74 -19.54 -5.76
CA GLU A 104 -6.46 -20.42 -4.85
C GLU A 104 -7.62 -19.72 -4.12
N ILE A 105 -7.45 -18.46 -3.68
CA ILE A 105 -8.46 -17.82 -2.82
C ILE A 105 -9.52 -17.03 -3.59
N ARG A 106 -9.18 -16.43 -4.73
CA ARG A 106 -10.08 -15.52 -5.48
C ARG A 106 -11.44 -16.13 -5.88
N PRO A 107 -11.56 -17.42 -6.21
CA PRO A 107 -12.87 -18.02 -6.45
C PRO A 107 -13.84 -17.96 -5.27
N HIS A 108 -13.33 -17.73 -4.07
CA HIS A 108 -14.05 -17.80 -2.80
C HIS A 108 -14.12 -16.46 -2.05
N ILE A 109 -13.09 -15.63 -2.20
CA ILE A 109 -12.85 -14.44 -1.38
C ILE A 109 -12.57 -13.24 -2.27
N HIS A 110 -13.16 -12.09 -1.94
CA HIS A 110 -12.83 -10.81 -2.57
C HIS A 110 -11.38 -10.39 -2.22
N CYS A 111 -10.56 -10.18 -3.26
CA CYS A 111 -9.13 -9.90 -3.13
C CYS A 111 -8.81 -8.44 -3.45
N ALA A 112 -8.10 -7.79 -2.56
CA ALA A 112 -7.60 -6.43 -2.74
C ALA A 112 -6.08 -6.37 -2.57
N MET A 113 -5.49 -5.32 -3.10
CA MET A 113 -4.06 -5.01 -2.89
C MET A 113 -3.90 -3.53 -2.58
N GLU A 114 -3.08 -3.25 -1.57
CA GLU A 114 -2.54 -1.92 -1.33
C GLU A 114 -1.11 -1.87 -1.85
N THR A 115 -0.82 -0.94 -2.75
CA THR A 115 0.44 -0.90 -3.50
C THR A 115 0.85 0.51 -3.89
N SER A 116 2.14 0.74 -3.96
CA SER A 116 2.68 1.91 -4.65
C SER A 116 2.62 1.78 -6.18
N GLY A 117 2.34 0.60 -6.70
CA GLY A 117 2.39 0.30 -8.12
C GLY A 117 3.80 0.24 -8.72
N TYR A 118 4.85 0.16 -7.90
CA TYR A 118 6.22 0.10 -8.40
C TYR A 118 6.58 -1.30 -8.89
N ALA A 119 6.28 -1.57 -10.13
CA ALA A 119 6.60 -2.82 -10.82
C ALA A 119 6.73 -2.61 -12.33
N GLY A 120 7.27 -3.60 -13.03
CA GLY A 120 7.16 -3.68 -14.48
C GLY A 120 5.70 -3.82 -14.90
N GLU A 121 5.34 -3.24 -16.05
CA GLU A 121 3.97 -3.22 -16.56
C GLU A 121 3.34 -4.62 -16.67
N GLU A 122 4.08 -5.58 -17.19
CA GLU A 122 3.61 -6.97 -17.36
C GLU A 122 3.24 -7.62 -16.02
N VAL A 123 4.10 -7.43 -15.01
CA VAL A 123 3.86 -7.94 -13.64
C VAL A 123 2.62 -7.28 -13.04
N PHE A 124 2.51 -5.94 -13.18
CA PHE A 124 1.37 -5.19 -12.65
C PHE A 124 0.06 -5.67 -13.27
N ARG A 125 -0.01 -5.81 -14.61
CA ARG A 125 -1.21 -6.30 -15.31
C ARG A 125 -1.61 -7.69 -14.85
N LYS A 126 -0.66 -8.64 -14.79
CA LYS A 126 -0.94 -10.01 -14.34
C LYS A 126 -1.55 -10.06 -12.94
N VAL A 127 -0.99 -9.28 -12.00
CA VAL A 127 -1.54 -9.22 -10.64
C VAL A 127 -2.91 -8.52 -10.63
N LEU A 128 -3.04 -7.39 -11.32
CA LEU A 128 -4.28 -6.61 -11.41
C LEU A 128 -5.46 -7.45 -11.93
N ASP A 129 -5.24 -8.30 -12.93
CA ASP A 129 -6.27 -9.19 -13.49
C ASP A 129 -6.84 -10.15 -12.45
N ASN A 130 -6.08 -10.46 -11.40
CA ASN A 130 -6.45 -11.36 -10.31
C ASN A 130 -6.96 -10.63 -9.05
N LEU A 131 -7.18 -9.32 -9.12
CA LEU A 131 -7.73 -8.52 -8.02
C LEU A 131 -9.16 -8.06 -8.32
N ASP A 132 -9.89 -7.75 -7.26
CA ASP A 132 -11.23 -7.16 -7.33
C ASP A 132 -11.20 -5.67 -6.95
N PHE A 133 -10.20 -5.24 -6.17
CA PHE A 133 -10.08 -3.87 -5.66
C PHE A 133 -8.63 -3.47 -5.45
N VAL A 134 -8.31 -2.19 -5.65
CA VAL A 134 -6.95 -1.67 -5.44
C VAL A 134 -6.97 -0.42 -4.55
N LEU A 135 -6.08 -0.37 -3.58
CA LEU A 135 -5.70 0.81 -2.82
C LEU A 135 -4.34 1.26 -3.38
N PHE A 136 -4.33 2.34 -4.15
CA PHE A 136 -3.15 2.76 -4.89
C PHE A 136 -2.51 3.99 -4.25
N ASP A 137 -1.25 3.90 -3.86
CA ASP A 137 -0.52 4.97 -3.20
C ASP A 137 0.12 5.93 -4.20
N CYS A 138 -0.34 7.17 -4.27
CA CYS A 138 0.31 8.27 -4.98
C CYS A 138 1.11 9.12 -3.99
N LYS A 139 2.42 8.91 -3.93
CA LYS A 139 3.26 9.55 -2.91
C LYS A 139 3.75 10.94 -3.29
N GLN A 140 4.09 11.16 -4.55
CA GLN A 140 4.53 12.44 -5.12
C GLN A 140 4.44 12.36 -6.65
N THR A 141 3.92 13.40 -7.29
CA THR A 141 3.75 13.46 -8.75
C THR A 141 5.01 13.92 -9.49
N ASP A 142 5.82 14.77 -8.88
CA ASP A 142 7.12 15.19 -9.42
C ASP A 142 8.17 14.08 -9.26
N ASP A 143 8.84 13.68 -10.35
CA ASP A 143 9.79 12.56 -10.36
C ASP A 143 11.05 12.84 -9.54
N GLU A 144 11.55 14.08 -9.55
CA GLU A 144 12.75 14.41 -8.80
C GLU A 144 12.48 14.48 -7.30
N LEU A 145 11.35 15.05 -6.89
CA LEU A 145 10.91 15.01 -5.50
C LEU A 145 10.59 13.59 -5.06
N HIS A 146 9.96 12.79 -5.92
CA HIS A 146 9.71 11.39 -5.61
C HIS A 146 11.02 10.62 -5.36
N LYS A 147 12.02 10.75 -6.24
CA LYS A 147 13.35 10.16 -6.05
C LYS A 147 14.03 10.65 -4.78
N LYS A 148 13.93 11.95 -4.50
CA LYS A 148 14.53 12.54 -3.29
C LYS A 148 14.03 11.84 -2.04
N TYR A 149 12.72 11.65 -1.90
CA TYR A 149 12.09 11.17 -0.67
C TYR A 149 11.82 9.67 -0.62
N THR A 150 11.80 8.98 -1.76
CA THR A 150 11.52 7.53 -1.82
C THR A 150 12.66 6.70 -2.40
N ARG A 151 13.70 7.36 -2.96
CA ARG A 151 14.89 6.79 -3.60
C ARG A 151 14.63 6.08 -4.94
N VAL A 152 13.41 6.16 -5.47
CA VAL A 152 13.05 5.58 -6.78
C VAL A 152 12.28 6.58 -7.65
N SER A 153 12.28 6.37 -8.97
CA SER A 153 11.46 7.16 -9.91
C SER A 153 9.99 6.80 -9.79
N ASN A 154 9.10 7.79 -9.95
CA ASN A 154 7.66 7.54 -10.00
C ASN A 154 7.14 7.11 -11.39
N ARG A 155 7.98 7.10 -12.42
CA ARG A 155 7.56 6.79 -13.81
C ARG A 155 6.86 5.42 -13.94
N PRO A 156 7.38 4.32 -13.36
CA PRO A 156 6.65 3.05 -13.37
C PRO A 156 5.31 3.14 -12.63
N ILE A 157 5.28 3.87 -11.50
CA ILE A 157 4.09 4.05 -10.66
C ILE A 157 2.99 4.77 -11.46
N LEU A 158 3.30 5.92 -12.08
CA LEU A 158 2.33 6.70 -12.84
C LEU A 158 1.84 5.95 -14.09
N ARG A 159 2.71 5.17 -14.74
CA ARG A 159 2.30 4.27 -15.84
C ARG A 159 1.29 3.23 -15.34
N ASN A 160 1.57 2.58 -14.23
CA ASN A 160 0.69 1.55 -13.66
C ASN A 160 -0.62 2.15 -13.12
N LEU A 161 -0.61 3.41 -12.66
CA LEU A 161 -1.86 4.14 -12.36
C LEU A 161 -2.71 4.34 -13.61
N SER A 162 -2.10 4.68 -14.76
CA SER A 162 -2.85 4.79 -16.03
C SER A 162 -3.46 3.44 -16.42
N ILE A 163 -2.72 2.34 -16.28
CA ILE A 163 -3.24 0.99 -16.52
C ILE A 163 -4.41 0.65 -15.60
N LEU A 164 -4.31 1.00 -14.32
CA LEU A 164 -5.39 0.80 -13.34
C LEU A 164 -6.65 1.57 -13.74
N LYS A 165 -6.53 2.84 -14.13
CA LYS A 165 -7.64 3.67 -14.60
C LYS A 165 -8.40 3.04 -15.78
N GLU A 166 -7.69 2.38 -16.69
CA GLU A 166 -8.23 1.75 -17.90
C GLU A 166 -8.75 0.33 -17.66
N SER A 167 -8.44 -0.28 -16.51
CA SER A 167 -8.70 -1.71 -16.24
C SER A 167 -10.16 -2.03 -15.93
N GLY A 168 -10.99 -1.03 -15.61
CA GLY A 168 -12.35 -1.23 -15.12
C GLY A 168 -12.44 -1.73 -13.68
N LYS A 169 -11.33 -1.80 -12.95
CA LYS A 169 -11.31 -2.18 -11.53
C LYS A 169 -11.60 -1.00 -10.63
N ASP A 170 -12.43 -1.20 -9.63
CA ASP A 170 -12.66 -0.20 -8.60
C ASP A 170 -11.41 0.02 -7.76
N PHE A 171 -11.10 1.28 -7.48
CA PHE A 171 -9.93 1.62 -6.69
C PHE A 171 -10.10 2.88 -5.84
N VAL A 172 -9.24 3.01 -4.86
CA VAL A 172 -9.03 4.21 -4.05
C VAL A 172 -7.63 4.72 -4.31
N LEU A 173 -7.47 6.02 -4.52
CA LEU A 173 -6.16 6.65 -4.52
C LEU A 173 -5.82 7.10 -3.10
N ARG A 174 -4.69 6.66 -2.57
CA ARG A 174 -4.17 7.07 -1.27
C ARG A 174 -3.01 8.04 -1.42
N ILE A 175 -3.04 9.11 -0.65
CA ILE A 175 -1.97 10.09 -0.61
C ILE A 175 -1.48 10.18 0.82
N PRO A 176 -0.33 9.54 1.16
CA PRO A 176 0.32 9.82 2.44
C PRO A 176 0.77 11.28 2.43
N LEU A 177 0.14 12.09 3.27
CA LEU A 177 0.28 13.54 3.26
C LEU A 177 1.38 13.98 4.22
N ILE A 178 2.49 14.41 3.65
CA ILE A 178 3.72 14.73 4.37
C ILE A 178 3.97 16.24 4.35
N PRO A 179 4.08 16.88 5.53
CA PRO A 179 4.28 18.32 5.64
C PRO A 179 5.50 18.82 4.86
N GLY A 180 5.30 19.82 3.99
CA GLY A 180 6.37 20.44 3.20
C GLY A 180 6.95 19.57 2.08
N VAL A 181 6.41 18.35 1.85
CA VAL A 181 6.87 17.42 0.83
C VAL A 181 5.89 17.33 -0.34
N ASN A 182 4.67 16.90 -0.07
CA ASN A 182 3.64 16.69 -1.08
C ASN A 182 2.31 17.40 -0.78
N ASP A 183 2.26 18.13 0.31
CA ASP A 183 1.13 18.96 0.75
C ASP A 183 1.08 20.33 0.05
N THR A 184 1.41 20.39 -1.25
CA THR A 184 1.45 21.62 -2.04
C THR A 184 0.31 21.67 -3.05
N ARG A 185 -0.15 22.88 -3.38
CA ARG A 185 -1.20 23.08 -4.40
C ARG A 185 -0.80 22.51 -5.76
N GLU A 186 0.48 22.61 -6.11
CA GLU A 186 1.05 22.10 -7.37
C GLU A 186 0.90 20.57 -7.43
N ASN A 187 1.28 19.86 -6.36
CA ASN A 187 1.12 18.41 -6.30
C ASN A 187 -0.35 17.98 -6.36
N PHE A 188 -1.25 18.69 -5.63
CA PHE A 188 -2.69 18.40 -5.67
C PHE A 188 -3.32 18.65 -7.04
N ARG A 189 -2.92 19.71 -7.76
CA ARG A 189 -3.34 19.92 -9.16
C ARG A 189 -2.86 18.81 -10.08
N ALA A 190 -1.59 18.41 -9.95
CA ALA A 190 -1.05 17.28 -10.73
C ALA A 190 -1.77 15.97 -10.41
N VAL A 191 -2.11 15.69 -9.14
CA VAL A 191 -2.96 14.55 -8.78
C VAL A 191 -4.33 14.65 -9.42
N SER A 192 -4.99 15.82 -9.35
CA SER A 192 -6.29 16.07 -9.98
C SER A 192 -6.25 15.76 -11.49
N ASP A 193 -5.19 16.19 -12.17
CA ASP A 193 -5.01 15.91 -13.60
C ASP A 193 -4.77 14.41 -13.87
N LEU A 194 -4.01 13.72 -13.03
CA LEU A 194 -3.75 12.28 -13.15
C LEU A 194 -5.01 11.43 -13.02
N ILE A 195 -5.95 11.83 -12.15
CA ILE A 195 -7.17 11.08 -11.90
C ILE A 195 -8.38 11.59 -12.71
N ARG A 196 -8.18 12.60 -13.54
CA ARG A 196 -9.21 13.06 -14.48
C ARG A 196 -9.72 11.88 -15.30
N ASP A 197 -11.02 11.77 -15.45
CA ASP A 197 -11.71 10.70 -16.19
C ASP A 197 -11.52 9.27 -15.61
N ALA A 198 -11.10 9.15 -14.36
CA ALA A 198 -10.99 7.86 -13.68
C ALA A 198 -12.37 7.36 -13.22
N GLN A 199 -13.11 6.69 -14.11
CA GLN A 199 -14.51 6.29 -13.88
C GLN A 199 -14.68 5.32 -12.69
N HIS A 200 -13.66 4.51 -12.39
CA HIS A 200 -13.68 3.52 -11.31
C HIS A 200 -13.01 3.99 -10.03
N LEU A 201 -12.58 5.26 -9.97
CA LEU A 201 -12.07 5.86 -8.74
C LEU A 201 -13.22 6.10 -7.76
N GLN A 202 -13.20 5.41 -6.63
CA GLN A 202 -14.24 5.53 -5.60
C GLN A 202 -14.09 6.78 -4.75
N ARG A 203 -12.84 7.14 -4.44
CA ARG A 203 -12.47 8.33 -3.64
C ARG A 203 -10.94 8.51 -3.60
N VAL A 204 -10.51 9.66 -3.12
CA VAL A 204 -9.15 9.92 -2.69
C VAL A 204 -9.09 9.92 -1.16
N GLU A 205 -8.15 9.18 -0.58
CA GLU A 205 -7.86 9.17 0.85
C GLU A 205 -6.56 9.93 1.13
N LEU A 206 -6.66 10.97 1.95
CA LEU A 206 -5.51 11.72 2.46
C LEU A 206 -5.12 11.13 3.81
N LEU A 207 -3.98 10.45 3.85
CA LEU A 207 -3.47 9.81 5.05
C LEU A 207 -2.49 10.76 5.74
N ARG A 208 -2.89 11.37 6.85
CA ARG A 208 -2.00 12.27 7.59
C ARG A 208 -0.73 11.55 8.03
N TYR A 209 0.39 12.27 7.98
CA TYR A 209 1.64 11.75 8.51
C TYR A 209 1.47 11.30 9.97
N ASN A 210 1.86 10.07 10.25
CA ASN A 210 1.81 9.55 11.61
C ASN A 210 3.14 9.82 12.32
N LYS A 211 3.12 10.70 13.31
CA LYS A 211 4.29 11.10 14.12
C LYS A 211 4.98 9.92 14.82
N MET A 212 4.29 8.77 14.95
CA MET A 212 4.88 7.54 15.51
C MET A 212 5.66 6.69 14.49
N ALA A 213 5.77 7.14 13.23
CA ALA A 213 6.47 6.38 12.16
C ALA A 213 7.89 5.94 12.58
N GLY A 214 8.65 6.82 13.26
CA GLY A 214 10.00 6.54 13.73
C GLY A 214 10.12 5.46 14.82
N ALA A 215 9.04 5.15 15.54
CA ALA A 215 9.10 4.27 16.72
C ALA A 215 9.60 2.85 16.44
N LYS A 216 9.39 2.34 15.22
CA LYS A 216 9.81 0.99 14.82
C LYS A 216 11.23 0.91 14.25
N TYR A 217 11.84 2.03 13.86
CA TYR A 217 13.14 2.01 13.18
C TYR A 217 14.25 1.47 14.07
N SER A 218 14.39 1.97 15.27
CA SER A 218 15.36 1.45 16.24
C SER A 218 15.14 -0.02 16.57
N MET A 219 13.90 -0.50 16.47
CA MET A 219 13.57 -1.91 16.72
C MET A 219 14.17 -2.84 15.65
N VAL A 220 14.37 -2.35 14.43
CA VAL A 220 14.99 -3.09 13.31
C VAL A 220 16.43 -2.65 13.04
N GLY A 221 17.05 -1.90 13.98
CA GLY A 221 18.44 -1.46 13.88
C GLY A 221 18.67 -0.36 12.84
N MET A 222 17.65 0.47 12.56
CA MET A 222 17.71 1.61 11.65
C MET A 222 17.56 2.93 12.40
N ASP A 223 18.17 3.98 11.89
CA ASP A 223 17.93 5.34 12.35
C ASP A 223 16.73 5.97 11.61
N TYR A 224 16.01 6.87 12.28
CA TYR A 224 14.91 7.62 11.70
C TYR A 224 15.23 9.11 11.71
N GLU A 225 15.67 9.62 10.57
CA GLU A 225 16.08 11.01 10.38
C GLU A 225 15.44 11.58 9.11
N PRO A 226 14.11 11.83 9.12
CA PRO A 226 13.42 12.40 7.96
C PRO A 226 13.88 13.84 7.72
N SER A 227 13.95 14.25 6.46
CA SER A 227 14.37 15.61 6.06
C SER A 227 13.25 16.64 6.07
N PHE A 228 12.04 16.27 6.53
CA PHE A 228 10.88 17.15 6.69
C PHE A 228 10.54 17.37 8.17
N ASP A 229 9.77 18.39 8.45
CA ASP A 229 9.34 18.71 9.83
C ASP A 229 8.23 17.72 10.27
N THR A 230 8.58 16.83 11.20
CA THR A 230 7.68 15.81 11.75
C THR A 230 6.60 16.36 12.68
N GLU A 231 6.76 17.58 13.17
CA GLU A 231 5.80 18.25 14.06
C GLU A 231 4.80 19.14 13.32
N ALA A 232 5.12 19.49 12.08
CA ALA A 232 4.23 20.32 11.28
C ALA A 232 2.94 19.56 10.88
N GLU A 233 1.84 20.30 10.77
CA GLU A 233 0.59 19.78 10.25
C GLU A 233 0.55 19.95 8.72
N PRO A 234 0.18 18.92 7.96
CA PRO A 234 0.11 19.02 6.50
C PRO A 234 -1.09 19.86 6.05
N ARG A 235 -0.92 20.55 4.93
CA ARG A 235 -1.98 21.30 4.26
C ARG A 235 -2.83 20.36 3.44
N LEU A 236 -4.16 20.43 3.56
CA LEU A 236 -5.05 19.42 2.97
C LEU A 236 -5.37 19.67 1.49
N HIS A 237 -5.53 20.93 1.07
CA HIS A 237 -5.90 21.33 -0.31
C HIS A 237 -7.01 20.48 -0.94
N THR A 238 -8.01 20.06 -0.14
CA THR A 238 -9.13 19.22 -0.60
C THR A 238 -9.95 19.92 -1.66
N ASP A 239 -10.03 21.27 -1.60
CA ASP A 239 -10.71 22.14 -2.56
C ASP A 239 -10.37 21.75 -4.01
N ILE A 240 -9.11 21.48 -4.31
CA ILE A 240 -8.64 21.17 -5.67
C ILE A 240 -9.22 19.85 -6.19
N LEU A 241 -9.30 18.83 -5.34
CA LEU A 241 -9.83 17.52 -5.71
C LEU A 241 -11.35 17.51 -5.74
N GLU A 242 -12.00 18.22 -4.81
CA GLU A 242 -13.47 18.37 -4.74
C GLU A 242 -14.01 19.15 -5.93
N GLU A 243 -13.30 20.21 -6.38
CA GLU A 243 -13.63 20.95 -7.61
C GLU A 243 -13.55 20.06 -8.86
N ALA A 244 -12.70 19.03 -8.86
CA ALA A 244 -12.62 18.02 -9.91
C ALA A 244 -13.71 16.93 -9.80
N GLY A 245 -14.65 17.06 -8.86
CA GLY A 245 -15.75 16.12 -8.64
C GLY A 245 -15.38 14.84 -7.92
N VAL A 246 -14.22 14.80 -7.26
CA VAL A 246 -13.72 13.62 -6.57
C VAL A 246 -14.10 13.66 -5.10
N LYS A 247 -14.62 12.55 -4.57
CA LYS A 247 -14.86 12.40 -3.14
C LYS A 247 -13.53 12.30 -2.38
N VAL A 248 -13.32 13.15 -1.39
CA VAL A 248 -12.12 13.16 -0.55
C VAL A 248 -12.44 12.71 0.86
N LEU A 249 -11.61 11.87 1.43
CA LEU A 249 -11.64 11.44 2.82
C LEU A 249 -10.30 11.74 3.48
N VAL A 250 -10.32 12.39 4.64
CA VAL A 250 -9.11 12.66 5.43
C VAL A 250 -9.08 11.69 6.61
N LEU A 251 -8.01 10.91 6.72
CA LEU A 251 -7.79 9.87 7.72
C LEU A 251 -6.61 10.20 8.63
#